data_2aebdc874fb2f99760729d74637f2429
#
_entry.id   2aebdc874fb2f99760729d74637f2429
#
_cell.length_a   1.000
_cell.length_b   1.000
_cell.length_c   1.000
_cell.angle_alpha   90.00
_cell.angle_beta   90.00
_cell.angle_gamma   90.00
#
_symmetry.space_group_name_H-M   'P 1'
#
loop_
_entity.id
_entity.type
_entity.pdbx_description
1 polymer ?
#
loop_
_entity_poly.entity_id
_entity_poly.type
_entity_poly.pdbx_seq_one_letter_code
_entity_poly.pdbx_strand_id
1 'polypeptide(L)'
;MGNKLFCMTSKKDSSKNGGIGSKSKRGSISKRMSSMEEELLHKKALAMAIHQHQLSQRFDGGSMSRRIGSTSSRRRTTALSDPFGSTNNIKQVPEFLENIKTKKFVLVHGEGFGAWCWYKTIALLEETGLLPIALDLTGSGIDLTDTKNVTTIAEYSKPLIDFLQKLPEDDKVILVGHSSGGACISYVLEYFPEKVSKAVYVCGTMISNGQRPFNVFAEELGSAELFSPDSKSLIYGNGKDNPPTGVMFEKQHLHGLYFNQSPAKTHADNKKLEQKNEDVALAMVSMRPIPLGPMMESLSLTAEKYGKGRRFYIQTLDDHALSPDVQEKLVRENPPEGVFKIKGSDHCPFFSKPQSLHKNLLEIAQIP
;
A
#
# COMPACT_ATOMS: atom_id res chain seq x y z
N MET A 1 -61.12 32.06 13.53
CA MET A 1 -61.00 32.47 14.95
C MET A 1 -59.51 32.36 15.26
N GLY A 2 -58.67 33.37 15.21
CA GLY A 2 -58.61 34.64 15.96
C GLY A 2 -57.70 34.40 17.14
N ASN A 3 -56.67 35.00 17.31
CA ASN A 3 -56.04 36.28 17.47
C ASN A 3 -54.66 36.18 18.18
N LYS A 4 -53.68 36.88 17.71
CA LYS A 4 -52.98 38.12 18.15
C LYS A 4 -51.86 37.86 19.11
N LEU A 5 -50.62 38.18 18.69
CA LEU A 5 -49.81 39.38 18.87
C LEU A 5 -49.74 39.90 20.32
N PHE A 6 -48.52 39.98 20.85
CA PHE A 6 -48.03 41.23 21.48
C PHE A 6 -46.50 41.33 21.47
N CYS A 7 -46.08 42.45 20.90
CA CYS A 7 -44.74 43.01 20.94
C CYS A 7 -44.69 44.03 22.09
N MET A 8 -43.59 44.10 22.82
CA MET A 8 -43.23 45.33 23.55
C MET A 8 -41.73 45.48 23.79
N THR A 9 -41.24 46.55 23.28
CA THR A 9 -39.96 47.22 23.45
C THR A 9 -39.88 47.96 24.81
N SER A 10 -38.70 48.05 25.42
CA SER A 10 -38.30 49.34 26.02
C SER A 10 -36.78 49.37 26.33
N LYS A 11 -36.28 50.56 26.22
CA LYS A 11 -34.94 51.12 26.19
C LYS A 11 -34.33 51.39 27.55
N LYS A 12 -32.97 51.51 27.52
CA LYS A 12 -32.05 52.43 28.28
C LYS A 12 -31.84 52.16 29.77
N ASP A 13 -30.67 52.26 30.33
CA ASP A 13 -29.59 53.27 30.26
C ASP A 13 -28.29 52.77 30.91
N SER A 14 -27.22 53.28 30.39
CA SER A 14 -25.84 53.46 30.80
C SER A 14 -25.40 53.32 32.28
N SER A 15 -24.21 52.66 32.52
CA SER A 15 -23.10 53.35 33.16
C SER A 15 -21.76 52.62 33.01
N LYS A 16 -20.69 53.39 32.89
CA LYS A 16 -19.29 53.08 32.71
C LYS A 16 -18.70 52.35 33.93
N ASN A 17 -17.83 51.34 33.74
CA ASN A 17 -16.49 51.42 34.36
C ASN A 17 -15.52 50.40 33.71
N GLY A 18 -14.28 50.80 33.58
CA GLY A 18 -13.22 50.13 32.89
C GLY A 18 -12.65 48.93 33.64
N GLY A 19 -12.19 47.94 32.84
CA GLY A 19 -11.41 46.82 33.29
C GLY A 19 -10.55 46.31 32.14
N ILE A 20 -9.27 46.58 32.24
CA ILE A 20 -8.24 46.11 31.31
C ILE A 20 -8.16 44.58 31.40
N GLY A 21 -8.63 43.88 30.39
CA GLY A 21 -8.51 42.41 30.26
C GLY A 21 -7.65 42.03 29.06
N SER A 22 -6.42 41.69 29.31
CA SER A 22 -5.48 41.16 28.30
C SER A 22 -6.01 39.88 27.69
N LYS A 23 -6.46 39.91 26.43
CA LYS A 23 -6.79 38.72 25.67
C LYS A 23 -5.50 38.01 25.29
N SER A 24 -5.32 36.81 25.80
CA SER A 24 -4.17 35.95 25.58
C SER A 24 -4.04 35.56 24.11
N LYS A 25 -2.90 35.87 23.50
CA LYS A 25 -2.44 35.42 22.17
C LYS A 25 -1.98 33.95 22.11
N ARG A 26 -2.40 33.10 23.06
CA ARG A 26 -1.92 31.71 23.15
C ARG A 26 -2.56 30.73 22.11
N GLY A 27 -3.74 31.01 21.60
CA GLY A 27 -4.43 30.11 20.67
C GLY A 27 -3.89 30.11 19.23
N SER A 28 -3.25 31.20 18.80
CA SER A 28 -2.75 31.32 17.41
C SER A 28 -1.33 30.77 17.23
N ILE A 29 -0.54 30.68 18.30
CA ILE A 29 0.84 30.16 18.25
C ILE A 29 0.83 28.64 18.20
N SER A 30 -0.08 27.98 18.94
CA SER A 30 -0.21 26.51 18.91
C SER A 30 -0.66 25.98 17.54
N LYS A 31 -1.61 26.62 16.87
CA LYS A 31 -2.02 26.25 15.48
C LYS A 31 -0.94 26.51 14.45
N ARG A 32 -0.13 27.57 14.60
CA ARG A 32 1.01 27.84 13.70
C ARG A 32 2.18 26.88 13.92
N MET A 33 2.44 26.43 15.15
CA MET A 33 3.49 25.44 15.42
C MET A 33 3.11 24.07 14.86
N SER A 34 1.87 23.61 15.01
CA SER A 34 1.38 22.36 14.41
C SER A 34 1.48 22.37 12.89
N SER A 35 1.11 23.49 12.24
CA SER A 35 1.25 23.66 10.78
C SER A 35 2.71 23.68 10.31
N MET A 36 3.62 24.26 11.08
CA MET A 36 5.07 24.26 10.75
C MET A 36 5.70 22.88 10.94
N GLU A 37 5.27 22.11 11.93
CA GLU A 37 5.75 20.74 12.12
C GLU A 37 5.25 19.80 11.01
N GLU A 38 4.00 19.93 10.60
CA GLU A 38 3.46 19.20 9.43
C GLU A 38 4.21 19.56 8.13
N GLU A 39 4.48 20.85 7.91
CA GLU A 39 5.25 21.30 6.74
C GLU A 39 6.70 20.81 6.76
N LEU A 40 7.32 20.74 7.94
CA LEU A 40 8.68 20.23 8.11
C LEU A 40 8.76 18.72 7.88
N LEU A 41 7.75 17.97 8.37
CA LEU A 41 7.63 16.53 8.14
C LEU A 41 7.38 16.23 6.66
N HIS A 42 6.55 17.02 6.01
CA HIS A 42 6.31 16.87 4.56
C HIS A 42 7.57 17.16 3.73
N LYS A 43 8.33 18.21 4.09
CA LYS A 43 9.62 18.50 3.44
C LYS A 43 10.66 17.40 3.67
N LYS A 44 10.70 16.78 4.85
CA LYS A 44 11.59 15.64 5.14
C LYS A 44 11.20 14.40 4.34
N ALA A 45 9.92 14.07 4.26
CA ALA A 45 9.42 12.94 3.47
C ALA A 45 9.72 13.13 1.97
N LEU A 46 9.50 14.33 1.46
CA LEU A 46 9.83 14.67 0.07
C LEU A 46 11.34 14.60 -0.21
N ALA A 47 12.18 15.08 0.72
CA ALA A 47 13.63 15.01 0.59
C ALA A 47 14.15 13.57 0.59
N MET A 48 13.57 12.68 1.42
CA MET A 48 13.89 11.25 1.41
C MET A 48 13.47 10.57 0.11
N ALA A 49 12.28 10.87 -0.40
CA ALA A 49 11.81 10.34 -1.68
C ALA A 49 12.69 10.78 -2.86
N ILE A 50 13.10 12.06 -2.89
CA ILE A 50 14.03 12.59 -3.90
C ILE A 50 15.41 11.93 -3.78
N HIS A 51 15.92 11.74 -2.56
CA HIS A 51 17.21 11.07 -2.34
C HIS A 51 17.19 9.61 -2.80
N GLN A 52 16.11 8.89 -2.53
CA GLN A 52 15.91 7.51 -2.97
C GLN A 52 15.79 7.40 -4.49
N HIS A 53 15.10 8.36 -5.12
CA HIS A 53 15.03 8.45 -6.58
C HIS A 53 16.39 8.79 -7.22
N GLN A 54 17.18 9.64 -6.59
CA GLN A 54 18.56 9.94 -7.05
C GLN A 54 19.52 8.76 -6.89
N LEU A 55 19.33 7.91 -5.86
CA LEU A 55 20.09 6.67 -5.70
C LEU A 55 19.73 5.65 -6.77
N SER A 56 18.47 5.52 -7.15
CA SER A 56 18.03 4.62 -8.23
C SER A 56 18.55 5.03 -9.61
N GLN A 57 18.71 6.35 -9.87
CA GLN A 57 19.28 6.85 -11.13
C GLN A 57 20.83 6.71 -11.22
N ARG A 58 21.54 6.48 -10.12
CA ARG A 58 23.00 6.32 -10.13
C ARG A 58 23.48 4.94 -10.59
N PHE A 59 22.58 3.98 -10.76
CA PHE A 59 22.92 2.64 -11.26
C PHE A 59 22.77 2.46 -12.78
N ASP A 60 22.36 3.51 -13.51
CA ASP A 60 22.20 3.46 -14.96
C ASP A 60 23.16 4.43 -15.64
N GLY A 61 24.44 4.05 -15.69
CA GLY A 61 25.46 4.89 -16.33
C GLY A 61 26.82 4.21 -16.48
N GLY A 62 27.03 3.65 -17.66
CA GLY A 62 28.19 2.91 -18.13
C GLY A 62 29.57 3.51 -17.84
N SER A 63 30.48 2.60 -17.68
CA SER A 63 31.92 2.61 -17.89
C SER A 63 32.50 3.82 -18.65
N MET A 64 33.45 4.52 -17.99
CA MET A 64 34.62 5.11 -18.70
C MET A 64 35.81 5.20 -17.75
N SER A 65 36.83 4.46 -18.13
CA SER A 65 38.18 4.42 -17.59
C SER A 65 38.92 5.73 -17.82
N ARG A 66 39.63 6.29 -16.81
CA ARG A 66 40.86 7.09 -17.03
C ARG A 66 41.88 6.87 -15.93
N ARG A 67 43.03 6.33 -16.36
CA ARG A 67 44.29 6.27 -15.62
C ARG A 67 44.86 7.67 -15.40
N ILE A 68 45.44 7.95 -14.22
CA ILE A 68 46.60 8.82 -14.06
C ILE A 68 47.49 8.23 -12.95
N GLY A 69 48.78 8.22 -13.19
CA GLY A 69 49.81 7.44 -12.56
C GLY A 69 50.44 8.03 -11.31
N SER A 70 51.11 7.13 -10.67
CA SER A 70 52.31 7.08 -9.81
C SER A 70 52.86 8.35 -9.14
N THR A 71 53.12 8.22 -7.83
CA THR A 71 54.49 8.35 -7.28
C THR A 71 54.65 7.61 -5.94
N SER A 72 55.81 7.02 -5.78
CA SER A 72 56.24 6.12 -4.74
C SER A 72 56.51 6.79 -3.39
N SER A 73 56.27 6.09 -2.29
CA SER A 73 57.11 6.09 -1.10
C SER A 73 56.90 4.79 -0.29
N ARG A 74 58.03 4.10 -0.09
CA ARG A 74 58.14 2.89 0.75
C ARG A 74 57.98 3.23 2.23
N ARG A 75 57.15 2.43 2.96
CA ARG A 75 57.46 1.98 4.32
C ARG A 75 56.68 0.72 4.71
N ARG A 76 57.35 -0.12 5.48
CA ARG A 76 57.15 -1.50 5.89
C ARG A 76 55.83 -1.82 6.57
N THR A 77 55.22 -2.92 6.14
CA THR A 77 54.80 -4.15 6.83
C THR A 77 54.06 -4.06 8.16
N THR A 78 52.78 -4.33 8.11
CA THR A 78 52.12 -5.38 8.92
C THR A 78 50.91 -5.85 8.09
N ALA A 79 50.82 -7.17 7.97
CA ALA A 79 49.76 -7.83 7.21
C ALA A 79 48.39 -7.59 7.88
N LEU A 80 47.62 -6.66 7.34
CA LEU A 80 46.19 -6.58 7.55
C LEU A 80 45.57 -7.05 6.24
N SER A 81 44.83 -8.15 6.31
CA SER A 81 44.06 -8.70 5.22
C SER A 81 43.20 -7.64 4.63
N ASP A 82 43.39 -7.41 3.32
CA ASP A 82 42.62 -6.46 2.48
C ASP A 82 41.16 -6.90 2.43
N PRO A 83 40.19 -6.11 2.97
CA PRO A 83 38.77 -6.47 2.90
C PRO A 83 38.18 -6.37 1.47
N PHE A 84 38.96 -5.88 0.51
CA PHE A 84 38.53 -5.73 -0.90
C PHE A 84 39.40 -6.59 -1.84
N GLY A 85 39.97 -7.69 -1.35
CA GLY A 85 40.58 -8.69 -2.21
C GLY A 85 39.55 -9.17 -3.23
N SER A 86 39.76 -8.77 -4.48
CA SER A 86 39.03 -9.19 -5.68
C SER A 86 39.08 -10.73 -5.78
N THR A 87 38.17 -11.41 -5.11
CA THR A 87 37.76 -12.73 -5.54
C THR A 87 36.66 -12.51 -6.57
N ASN A 88 36.90 -12.97 -7.80
CA ASN A 88 35.89 -13.24 -8.79
C ASN A 88 34.90 -14.27 -8.23
N ASN A 89 34.10 -13.86 -7.26
CA ASN A 89 32.86 -14.54 -6.91
C ASN A 89 31.86 -14.15 -7.97
N ILE A 90 31.86 -14.87 -9.09
CA ILE A 90 30.65 -15.14 -9.81
C ILE A 90 29.73 -15.68 -8.72
N LYS A 91 28.81 -14.84 -8.23
CA LYS A 91 27.74 -15.27 -7.31
C LYS A 91 27.03 -16.39 -8.07
N GLN A 92 27.31 -17.63 -7.75
CA GLN A 92 26.56 -18.76 -8.27
C GLN A 92 25.10 -18.41 -7.98
N VAL A 93 24.30 -18.33 -9.04
CA VAL A 93 22.85 -18.16 -8.90
C VAL A 93 22.40 -19.31 -8.00
N PRO A 94 21.73 -19.03 -6.88
CA PRO A 94 21.29 -20.11 -5.99
C PRO A 94 20.50 -21.14 -6.79
N GLU A 95 20.80 -22.43 -6.63
CA GLU A 95 20.20 -23.53 -7.38
C GLU A 95 18.66 -23.48 -7.44
N PHE A 96 18.02 -22.95 -6.40
CA PHE A 96 16.57 -22.78 -6.36
C PHE A 96 16.04 -21.77 -7.39
N LEU A 97 16.85 -20.78 -7.82
CA LEU A 97 16.46 -19.80 -8.83
C LEU A 97 16.48 -20.35 -10.24
N GLU A 98 17.20 -21.45 -10.48
CA GLU A 98 17.21 -22.13 -11.79
C GLU A 98 15.85 -22.77 -12.07
N ASN A 99 15.12 -23.17 -11.02
CA ASN A 99 13.80 -23.79 -11.15
C ASN A 99 12.66 -22.78 -11.34
N ILE A 100 12.91 -21.47 -11.11
CA ILE A 100 11.89 -20.43 -11.28
C ILE A 100 11.81 -20.00 -12.74
N LYS A 101 10.76 -20.42 -13.43
CA LYS A 101 10.50 -20.07 -14.85
C LYS A 101 10.15 -18.59 -15.02
N THR A 102 9.29 -18.04 -14.14
CA THR A 102 8.84 -16.66 -14.20
C THR A 102 9.46 -15.87 -13.04
N LYS A 103 10.39 -14.97 -13.37
CA LYS A 103 11.13 -14.16 -12.37
C LYS A 103 10.55 -12.77 -12.17
N LYS A 104 9.66 -12.30 -13.04
CA LYS A 104 9.00 -10.99 -12.96
C LYS A 104 7.80 -11.05 -12.03
N PHE A 105 7.79 -10.22 -10.99
CA PHE A 105 6.67 -10.02 -10.07
C PHE A 105 6.07 -8.64 -10.31
N VAL A 106 4.74 -8.56 -10.44
CA VAL A 106 4.02 -7.30 -10.47
C VAL A 106 3.19 -7.19 -9.21
N LEU A 107 3.53 -6.21 -8.38
CA LEU A 107 2.96 -6.00 -7.05
C LEU A 107 1.89 -4.92 -7.12
N VAL A 108 0.66 -5.30 -6.81
CA VAL A 108 -0.55 -4.46 -6.87
C VAL A 108 -1.04 -4.24 -5.44
N HIS A 109 -1.04 -2.99 -5.01
CA HIS A 109 -1.44 -2.58 -3.67
C HIS A 109 -2.96 -2.64 -3.45
N GLY A 110 -3.38 -2.58 -2.19
CA GLY A 110 -4.77 -2.47 -1.76
C GLY A 110 -5.28 -1.02 -1.71
N GLU A 111 -6.52 -0.87 -1.25
CA GLU A 111 -7.20 0.41 -1.12
C GLU A 111 -6.43 1.39 -0.25
N GLY A 112 -6.32 2.63 -0.72
CA GLY A 112 -5.65 3.73 -0.04
C GLY A 112 -4.13 3.66 -0.04
N PHE A 113 -3.53 2.52 -0.38
CA PHE A 113 -2.09 2.34 -0.49
C PHE A 113 -1.53 2.85 -1.84
N GLY A 114 -0.28 2.54 -2.10
CA GLY A 114 0.43 2.77 -3.35
C GLY A 114 1.62 1.83 -3.46
N ALA A 115 2.37 1.91 -4.55
CA ALA A 115 3.57 1.10 -4.81
C ALA A 115 4.58 1.17 -3.64
N TRP A 116 4.61 2.27 -2.91
CA TRP A 116 5.46 2.52 -1.76
C TRP A 116 5.33 1.46 -0.65
N CYS A 117 4.15 0.85 -0.47
CA CYS A 117 3.96 -0.13 0.61
C CYS A 117 4.80 -1.40 0.43
N TRP A 118 5.20 -1.71 -0.79
CA TRP A 118 5.95 -2.92 -1.13
C TRP A 118 7.46 -2.83 -0.93
N TYR A 119 8.00 -1.71 -0.42
CA TYR A 119 9.44 -1.45 -0.41
C TYR A 119 10.30 -2.55 0.22
N LYS A 120 9.85 -3.20 1.32
CA LYS A 120 10.54 -4.34 1.93
C LYS A 120 10.45 -5.59 1.06
N THR A 121 9.27 -5.83 0.48
CA THR A 121 9.05 -6.97 -0.42
C THR A 121 9.91 -6.85 -1.68
N ILE A 122 10.02 -5.63 -2.24
CA ILE A 122 10.89 -5.33 -3.38
C ILE A 122 12.35 -5.67 -3.02
N ALA A 123 12.87 -5.12 -1.92
CA ALA A 123 14.25 -5.37 -1.50
C ALA A 123 14.55 -6.87 -1.33
N LEU A 124 13.65 -7.62 -0.67
CA LEU A 124 13.82 -9.05 -0.45
C LEU A 124 13.75 -9.88 -1.75
N LEU A 125 12.88 -9.51 -2.69
CA LEU A 125 12.80 -10.18 -3.98
C LEU A 125 14.04 -9.89 -4.84
N GLU A 126 14.53 -8.65 -4.86
CA GLU A 126 15.77 -8.26 -5.58
C GLU A 126 17.01 -8.96 -4.99
N GLU A 127 17.13 -9.04 -3.66
CA GLU A 127 18.21 -9.75 -2.99
C GLU A 127 18.28 -11.23 -3.41
N THR A 128 17.14 -11.82 -3.75
CA THR A 128 17.07 -13.21 -4.24
C THR A 128 17.18 -13.33 -5.77
N GLY A 129 17.43 -12.22 -6.50
CA GLY A 129 17.61 -12.23 -7.95
C GLY A 129 16.31 -12.28 -8.76
N LEU A 130 15.18 -11.94 -8.14
CA LEU A 130 13.88 -11.78 -8.80
C LEU A 130 13.68 -10.34 -9.25
N LEU A 131 12.69 -10.08 -10.09
CA LEU A 131 12.43 -8.81 -10.75
C LEU A 131 11.06 -8.25 -10.29
N PRO A 132 10.98 -7.62 -9.12
CA PRO A 132 9.74 -7.00 -8.64
C PRO A 132 9.49 -5.66 -9.33
N ILE A 133 8.23 -5.42 -9.67
CA ILE A 133 7.72 -4.15 -10.21
C ILE A 133 6.47 -3.81 -9.41
N ALA A 134 6.47 -2.71 -8.68
CA ALA A 134 5.29 -2.22 -7.97
C ALA A 134 4.67 -1.07 -8.76
N LEU A 135 3.35 -1.08 -8.89
CA LEU A 135 2.60 -0.08 -9.63
C LEU A 135 1.70 0.72 -8.70
N ASP A 136 1.58 2.02 -8.93
CA ASP A 136 0.49 2.82 -8.40
C ASP A 136 -0.73 2.65 -9.31
N LEU A 137 -1.86 2.27 -8.72
CA LEU A 137 -3.15 2.26 -9.42
C LEU A 137 -3.64 3.69 -9.63
N THR A 138 -4.55 3.90 -10.58
CA THR A 138 -5.07 5.25 -10.88
C THR A 138 -5.68 5.90 -9.63
N GLY A 139 -5.26 7.13 -9.33
CA GLY A 139 -5.68 7.87 -8.14
C GLY A 139 -5.00 7.42 -6.84
N SER A 140 -3.94 6.59 -6.91
CA SER A 140 -3.24 6.04 -5.75
C SER A 140 -1.75 6.38 -5.78
N GLY A 141 -1.09 6.31 -4.62
CA GLY A 141 0.34 6.61 -4.52
C GLY A 141 0.68 8.01 -5.03
N ILE A 142 1.51 8.09 -6.08
CA ILE A 142 1.89 9.36 -6.71
C ILE A 142 0.91 9.83 -7.81
N ASP A 143 -0.02 8.97 -8.25
CA ASP A 143 -1.06 9.37 -9.20
C ASP A 143 -2.11 10.22 -8.47
N LEU A 144 -2.29 11.47 -8.94
CA LEU A 144 -3.16 12.46 -8.32
C LEU A 144 -4.56 12.52 -8.95
N THR A 145 -4.95 11.55 -9.75
CA THR A 145 -6.28 11.49 -10.35
C THR A 145 -7.36 11.51 -9.27
N ASP A 146 -8.32 12.41 -9.42
CA ASP A 146 -9.44 12.56 -8.49
C ASP A 146 -10.35 11.32 -8.51
N THR A 147 -10.87 10.91 -7.36
CA THR A 147 -11.75 9.75 -7.19
C THR A 147 -12.99 9.78 -8.09
N LYS A 148 -13.50 10.97 -8.42
CA LYS A 148 -14.64 11.15 -9.34
C LYS A 148 -14.35 10.71 -10.78
N ASN A 149 -13.07 10.68 -11.16
CA ASN A 149 -12.61 10.30 -12.50
C ASN A 149 -12.17 8.83 -12.57
N VAL A 150 -12.36 8.06 -11.49
CA VAL A 150 -12.03 6.63 -11.40
C VAL A 150 -13.30 5.88 -11.05
N THR A 151 -14.07 5.51 -12.07
CA THR A 151 -15.45 5.00 -11.93
C THR A 151 -15.56 3.50 -12.16
N THR A 152 -14.57 2.90 -12.83
CA THR A 152 -14.55 1.47 -13.17
C THR A 152 -13.28 0.78 -12.69
N ILE A 153 -13.34 -0.55 -12.57
CA ILE A 153 -12.16 -1.37 -12.26
C ILE A 153 -11.11 -1.28 -13.36
N ALA A 154 -11.55 -1.13 -14.61
CA ALA A 154 -10.66 -0.94 -15.77
C ALA A 154 -9.85 0.36 -15.66
N GLU A 155 -10.51 1.48 -15.32
CA GLU A 155 -9.84 2.77 -15.10
C GLU A 155 -8.90 2.71 -13.91
N TYR A 156 -9.32 2.07 -12.82
CA TYR A 156 -8.48 1.90 -11.62
C TYR A 156 -7.26 1.06 -11.92
N SER A 157 -7.42 -0.05 -12.65
CA SER A 157 -6.35 -0.98 -13.02
C SER A 157 -5.55 -0.54 -14.25
N LYS A 158 -5.82 0.64 -14.82
CA LYS A 158 -5.18 1.10 -16.07
C LYS A 158 -3.65 0.99 -16.06
N PRO A 159 -2.90 1.38 -15.02
CA PRO A 159 -1.44 1.23 -15.01
C PRO A 159 -0.99 -0.23 -15.13
N LEU A 160 -1.74 -1.18 -14.53
CA LEU A 160 -1.47 -2.61 -14.65
C LEU A 160 -1.80 -3.12 -16.07
N ILE A 161 -2.91 -2.69 -16.65
CA ILE A 161 -3.30 -3.01 -18.03
C ILE A 161 -2.24 -2.52 -19.01
N ASP A 162 -1.86 -1.24 -18.90
CA ASP A 162 -0.84 -0.61 -19.76
C ASP A 162 0.52 -1.32 -19.65
N PHE A 163 0.87 -1.81 -18.45
CA PHE A 163 2.07 -2.60 -18.24
C PHE A 163 2.00 -3.97 -18.96
N LEU A 164 0.90 -4.71 -18.81
CA LEU A 164 0.73 -6.03 -19.42
C LEU A 164 0.66 -5.94 -20.95
N GLN A 165 0.04 -4.89 -21.49
CA GLN A 165 -0.01 -4.65 -22.95
C GLN A 165 1.37 -4.37 -23.56
N LYS A 166 2.27 -3.76 -22.80
CA LYS A 166 3.66 -3.47 -23.21
C LYS A 166 4.61 -4.65 -23.01
N LEU A 167 4.15 -5.68 -22.30
CA LEU A 167 4.97 -6.86 -22.06
C LEU A 167 5.16 -7.63 -23.36
N PRO A 168 6.40 -8.09 -23.71
CA PRO A 168 6.65 -8.93 -24.89
C PRO A 168 5.68 -10.12 -24.96
N GLU A 169 5.38 -10.59 -26.18
CA GLU A 169 4.31 -11.57 -26.41
C GLU A 169 4.49 -12.85 -25.58
N ASP A 170 5.71 -13.38 -25.52
CA ASP A 170 6.04 -14.61 -24.79
C ASP A 170 6.34 -14.41 -23.30
N ASP A 171 6.40 -13.17 -22.84
CA ASP A 171 6.71 -12.85 -21.45
C ASP A 171 5.47 -13.03 -20.56
N LYS A 172 5.71 -13.65 -19.40
CA LYS A 172 4.70 -13.81 -18.34
C LYS A 172 5.18 -13.22 -17.02
N VAL A 173 4.22 -12.85 -16.18
CA VAL A 173 4.48 -12.33 -14.84
C VAL A 173 3.75 -13.13 -13.76
N ILE A 174 4.26 -13.06 -12.54
CA ILE A 174 3.52 -13.42 -11.33
C ILE A 174 2.87 -12.14 -10.81
N LEU A 175 1.54 -12.09 -10.81
CA LEU A 175 0.78 -11.00 -10.22
C LEU A 175 0.64 -11.23 -8.72
N VAL A 176 0.82 -10.19 -7.91
CA VAL A 176 0.60 -10.22 -6.47
C VAL A 176 -0.35 -9.08 -6.12
N GLY A 177 -1.57 -9.40 -5.70
CA GLY A 177 -2.60 -8.42 -5.34
C GLY A 177 -2.89 -8.46 -3.85
N HIS A 178 -2.71 -7.33 -3.17
CA HIS A 178 -3.04 -7.14 -1.77
C HIS A 178 -4.46 -6.55 -1.63
N SER A 179 -5.26 -7.06 -0.71
CA SER A 179 -6.59 -6.51 -0.37
C SER A 179 -7.44 -6.26 -1.63
N SER A 180 -7.97 -5.06 -1.86
CA SER A 180 -8.72 -4.71 -3.07
C SER A 180 -7.92 -4.86 -4.38
N GLY A 181 -6.59 -4.84 -4.32
CA GLY A 181 -5.73 -5.19 -5.47
C GLY A 181 -5.97 -6.61 -5.98
N GLY A 182 -6.56 -7.50 -5.15
CA GLY A 182 -7.04 -8.82 -5.57
C GLY A 182 -8.12 -8.73 -6.66
N ALA A 183 -9.04 -7.79 -6.58
CA ALA A 183 -10.03 -7.55 -7.63
C ALA A 183 -9.38 -7.06 -8.93
N CYS A 184 -8.36 -6.19 -8.83
CA CYS A 184 -7.61 -5.71 -9.99
C CYS A 184 -6.88 -6.85 -10.71
N ILE A 185 -6.20 -7.76 -9.96
CA ILE A 185 -5.54 -8.92 -10.58
C ILE A 185 -6.56 -9.94 -11.10
N SER A 186 -7.74 -10.07 -10.51
CA SER A 186 -8.83 -10.90 -11.04
C SER A 186 -9.31 -10.37 -12.38
N TYR A 187 -9.53 -9.05 -12.48
CA TYR A 187 -9.91 -8.38 -13.72
C TYR A 187 -8.88 -8.63 -14.83
N VAL A 188 -7.59 -8.38 -14.57
CA VAL A 188 -6.57 -8.57 -15.62
C VAL A 188 -6.32 -10.05 -15.95
N LEU A 189 -6.55 -10.98 -15.04
CA LEU A 189 -6.47 -12.41 -15.29
C LEU A 189 -7.59 -12.86 -16.26
N GLU A 190 -8.75 -12.21 -16.24
CA GLU A 190 -9.82 -12.42 -17.20
C GLU A 190 -9.45 -11.89 -18.59
N TYR A 191 -8.82 -10.71 -18.68
CA TYR A 191 -8.56 -10.05 -19.97
C TYR A 191 -7.21 -10.36 -20.60
N PHE A 192 -6.20 -10.75 -19.79
CA PHE A 192 -4.82 -11.04 -20.22
C PHE A 192 -4.30 -12.36 -19.63
N PRO A 193 -5.07 -13.48 -19.71
CA PRO A 193 -4.67 -14.74 -19.07
C PRO A 193 -3.33 -15.27 -19.60
N GLU A 194 -2.99 -14.99 -20.88
CA GLU A 194 -1.75 -15.41 -21.51
C GLU A 194 -0.50 -14.71 -20.94
N LYS A 195 -0.65 -13.51 -20.35
CA LYS A 195 0.44 -12.73 -19.74
C LYS A 195 0.69 -13.09 -18.28
N VAL A 196 -0.19 -13.88 -17.65
CA VAL A 196 -0.12 -14.22 -16.24
C VAL A 196 0.29 -15.68 -16.07
N SER A 197 1.43 -15.91 -15.39
CA SER A 197 1.85 -17.28 -15.05
C SER A 197 1.19 -17.75 -13.76
N LYS A 198 1.06 -16.86 -12.78
CA LYS A 198 0.42 -17.11 -11.48
C LYS A 198 -0.18 -15.82 -10.94
N ALA A 199 -1.31 -15.91 -10.26
CA ALA A 199 -1.94 -14.80 -9.53
C ALA A 199 -1.98 -15.12 -8.03
N VAL A 200 -1.35 -14.27 -7.22
CA VAL A 200 -1.20 -14.45 -5.77
C VAL A 200 -2.03 -13.39 -5.05
N TYR A 201 -2.99 -13.82 -4.27
CA TYR A 201 -3.87 -12.98 -3.46
C TYR A 201 -3.33 -12.92 -2.03
N VAL A 202 -2.85 -11.77 -1.61
CA VAL A 202 -2.35 -11.53 -0.25
C VAL A 202 -3.46 -10.88 0.55
N CYS A 203 -4.13 -11.64 1.44
CA CYS A 203 -5.40 -11.25 2.09
C CYS A 203 -6.28 -10.46 1.10
N GLY A 204 -6.37 -10.97 -0.14
CA GLY A 204 -6.91 -10.23 -1.28
C GLY A 204 -8.36 -10.59 -1.59
N THR A 205 -9.06 -9.66 -2.23
CA THR A 205 -10.44 -9.85 -2.71
C THR A 205 -10.45 -10.78 -3.93
N MET A 206 -10.43 -12.09 -3.68
CA MET A 206 -10.56 -13.13 -4.69
C MET A 206 -12.04 -13.47 -4.84
N ILE A 207 -12.75 -12.71 -5.70
CA ILE A 207 -14.21 -12.75 -5.82
C ILE A 207 -14.70 -13.69 -6.92
N SER A 208 -15.96 -14.10 -6.81
CA SER A 208 -16.68 -14.89 -7.80
C SER A 208 -17.25 -14.02 -8.93
N ASN A 209 -17.59 -14.64 -10.04
CA ASN A 209 -18.28 -13.99 -11.15
C ASN A 209 -19.55 -13.25 -10.68
N GLY A 210 -19.74 -12.02 -11.14
CA GLY A 210 -20.89 -11.17 -10.82
C GLY A 210 -20.83 -10.49 -9.45
N GLN A 211 -19.83 -10.79 -8.61
CA GLN A 211 -19.64 -10.11 -7.32
C GLN A 211 -18.95 -8.75 -7.50
N ARG A 212 -19.19 -7.88 -6.51
CA ARG A 212 -18.54 -6.58 -6.37
C ARG A 212 -17.41 -6.70 -5.34
N PRO A 213 -16.26 -6.05 -5.53
CA PRO A 213 -15.22 -6.02 -4.51
C PRO A 213 -15.73 -5.53 -3.15
N PHE A 214 -16.65 -4.55 -3.16
CA PHE A 214 -17.28 -4.01 -1.96
C PHE A 214 -18.01 -5.07 -1.12
N ASN A 215 -18.61 -6.11 -1.73
CA ASN A 215 -19.37 -7.12 -0.99
C ASN A 215 -18.48 -7.88 0.00
N VAL A 216 -17.21 -8.10 -0.33
CA VAL A 216 -16.24 -8.76 0.55
C VAL A 216 -16.02 -7.94 1.82
N PHE A 217 -15.84 -6.63 1.67
CA PHE A 217 -15.68 -5.72 2.81
C PHE A 217 -16.98 -5.48 3.57
N ALA A 218 -18.14 -5.52 2.88
CA ALA A 218 -19.44 -5.33 3.52
C ALA A 218 -19.80 -6.43 4.50
N GLU A 219 -19.28 -7.65 4.32
CA GLU A 219 -19.44 -8.73 5.28
C GLU A 219 -18.71 -8.45 6.60
N GLU A 220 -17.53 -7.88 6.54
CA GLU A 220 -16.81 -7.39 7.71
C GLU A 220 -17.50 -6.15 8.32
N LEU A 221 -18.03 -5.26 7.48
CA LEU A 221 -18.72 -4.03 7.91
C LEU A 221 -19.91 -4.31 8.84
N GLY A 222 -20.56 -5.48 8.70
CA GLY A 222 -21.68 -5.90 9.56
C GLY A 222 -21.27 -6.34 10.96
N SER A 223 -19.99 -6.63 11.20
CA SER A 223 -19.48 -7.20 12.44
C SER A 223 -18.68 -6.21 13.29
N ALA A 224 -18.32 -5.02 12.80
CA ALA A 224 -17.32 -4.21 13.47
C ALA A 224 -17.74 -2.75 13.72
N GLU A 225 -17.57 -2.33 14.97
CA GLU A 225 -17.41 -0.95 15.41
C GLU A 225 -16.36 -0.17 14.57
N LEU A 226 -15.44 -0.88 13.90
CA LEU A 226 -14.38 -0.37 13.03
C LEU A 226 -14.91 0.36 11.78
N PHE A 227 -16.14 0.10 11.36
CA PHE A 227 -16.77 0.77 10.22
C PHE A 227 -17.89 1.73 10.65
N SER A 228 -17.82 2.22 11.88
CA SER A 228 -18.71 3.29 12.32
C SER A 228 -18.60 4.50 11.37
N PRO A 229 -19.64 5.32 11.24
CA PRO A 229 -19.59 6.54 10.44
C PRO A 229 -18.42 7.45 10.78
N ASP A 230 -17.95 7.40 12.03
CA ASP A 230 -16.84 8.22 12.53
C ASP A 230 -15.46 7.69 12.11
N SER A 231 -15.37 6.46 11.56
CA SER A 231 -14.09 5.87 11.13
C SER A 231 -13.66 6.27 9.71
N LYS A 232 -14.52 6.94 8.95
CA LYS A 232 -14.29 7.31 7.55
C LYS A 232 -14.98 8.61 7.16
N SER A 233 -14.35 9.33 6.24
CA SER A 233 -14.90 10.52 5.59
C SER A 233 -15.28 10.20 4.15
N LEU A 234 -16.52 10.52 3.76
CA LEU A 234 -16.99 10.36 2.38
C LEU A 234 -16.60 11.57 1.54
N ILE A 235 -16.17 11.32 0.31
CA ILE A 235 -15.75 12.34 -0.65
C ILE A 235 -16.81 12.47 -1.73
N TYR A 236 -17.35 13.67 -1.88
CA TYR A 236 -18.39 14.03 -2.82
C TYR A 236 -17.82 14.87 -3.98
N GLY A 237 -17.01 14.26 -4.83
CA GLY A 237 -16.32 14.95 -5.93
C GLY A 237 -17.27 15.56 -6.97
N ASN A 238 -18.52 15.08 -7.05
CA ASN A 238 -19.57 15.58 -7.93
C ASN A 238 -20.62 16.47 -7.21
N GLY A 239 -20.31 16.92 -5.98
CA GLY A 239 -21.23 17.69 -5.14
C GLY A 239 -22.03 16.79 -4.19
N LYS A 240 -22.50 17.39 -3.06
CA LYS A 240 -23.15 16.67 -1.95
C LYS A 240 -24.51 16.04 -2.30
N ASP A 241 -25.15 16.52 -3.36
CA ASP A 241 -26.43 15.98 -3.85
C ASP A 241 -26.27 14.72 -4.71
N ASN A 242 -25.01 14.31 -4.99
CA ASN A 242 -24.65 13.12 -5.74
C ASN A 242 -24.09 12.05 -4.81
N PRO A 243 -24.06 10.75 -5.21
CA PRO A 243 -23.39 9.71 -4.47
C PRO A 243 -21.92 10.02 -4.23
N PRO A 244 -21.33 9.55 -3.11
CA PRO A 244 -19.91 9.76 -2.84
C PRO A 244 -19.06 9.06 -3.90
N THR A 245 -17.99 9.73 -4.34
CA THR A 245 -17.04 9.24 -5.33
C THR A 245 -15.86 8.54 -4.70
N GLY A 246 -15.62 8.80 -3.42
CA GLY A 246 -14.48 8.22 -2.70
C GLY A 246 -14.70 8.16 -1.19
N VAL A 247 -13.79 7.46 -0.53
CA VAL A 247 -13.75 7.34 0.91
C VAL A 247 -12.31 7.50 1.40
N MET A 248 -12.14 8.11 2.56
CA MET A 248 -10.86 8.19 3.28
C MET A 248 -11.08 7.66 4.70
N PHE A 249 -10.23 6.75 5.15
CA PHE A 249 -10.24 6.29 6.53
C PHE A 249 -9.62 7.31 7.45
N GLU A 250 -10.21 7.50 8.62
CA GLU A 250 -9.65 8.36 9.67
C GLU A 250 -8.41 7.69 10.28
N LYS A 251 -7.32 8.45 10.36
CA LYS A 251 -5.99 7.95 10.78
C LYS A 251 -6.00 7.23 12.12
N GLN A 252 -6.83 7.67 13.05
CA GLN A 252 -6.95 7.09 14.39
C GLN A 252 -7.45 5.64 14.37
N HIS A 253 -8.22 5.23 13.36
CA HIS A 253 -8.78 3.89 13.23
C HIS A 253 -7.89 2.94 12.42
N LEU A 254 -7.01 3.49 11.55
CA LEU A 254 -6.15 2.69 10.69
C LEU A 254 -5.23 1.75 11.47
N HIS A 255 -4.74 2.19 12.65
CA HIS A 255 -3.83 1.36 13.45
C HIS A 255 -4.49 0.07 13.92
N GLY A 256 -5.73 0.14 14.43
CA GLY A 256 -6.47 -1.05 14.88
C GLY A 256 -6.93 -1.96 13.75
N LEU A 257 -7.11 -1.39 12.55
CA LEU A 257 -7.66 -2.09 11.40
C LEU A 257 -6.56 -2.75 10.54
N TYR A 258 -5.58 -1.96 10.12
CA TYR A 258 -4.56 -2.39 9.16
C TYR A 258 -3.22 -2.78 9.81
N PHE A 259 -2.91 -2.23 10.99
CA PHE A 259 -1.58 -2.29 11.62
C PHE A 259 -1.61 -2.84 13.04
N ASN A 260 -2.60 -3.66 13.38
CA ASN A 260 -2.81 -4.18 14.74
C ASN A 260 -1.65 -5.07 15.26
N GLN A 261 -0.83 -5.63 14.38
CA GLN A 261 0.42 -6.34 14.71
C GLN A 261 1.69 -5.47 14.60
N SER A 262 1.50 -4.17 14.39
CA SER A 262 2.56 -3.15 14.36
C SER A 262 2.36 -2.20 15.54
N PRO A 263 2.79 -2.56 16.78
CA PRO A 263 2.40 -1.86 17.99
C PRO A 263 2.88 -0.39 18.00
N ALA A 264 2.01 0.51 18.46
CA ALA A 264 2.38 1.84 18.88
C ALA A 264 3.35 1.74 20.08
N LYS A 265 4.29 2.69 20.19
CA LYS A 265 5.38 2.70 21.17
C LYS A 265 5.00 2.18 22.55
N THR A 266 5.63 1.08 22.98
CA THR A 266 5.80 0.75 24.39
C THR A 266 7.29 0.88 24.75
N HIS A 267 7.58 1.44 25.92
CA HIS A 267 8.89 1.94 26.34
C HIS A 267 9.98 0.90 26.61
N ALA A 268 9.90 -0.34 26.09
CA ALA A 268 10.70 -1.42 26.64
C ALA A 268 11.61 -2.23 25.71
N ASP A 269 11.63 -2.11 24.37
CA ASP A 269 12.59 -2.88 23.54
C ASP A 269 12.97 -2.22 22.21
N ASN A 270 14.20 -1.66 22.18
CA ASN A 270 14.52 -0.45 21.43
C ASN A 270 14.89 -0.54 19.95
N LYS A 271 15.07 -1.65 19.26
CA LYS A 271 15.49 -1.62 17.84
C LYS A 271 14.50 -2.23 16.84
N LYS A 272 13.80 -3.28 17.21
CA LYS A 272 12.79 -3.91 16.34
C LYS A 272 11.47 -3.14 16.33
N LEU A 273 11.20 -2.39 17.41
CA LEU A 273 9.98 -1.58 17.59
C LEU A 273 10.04 -0.27 16.81
N GLU A 274 11.24 0.36 16.69
CA GLU A 274 11.42 1.63 15.97
C GLU A 274 11.05 1.48 14.49
N GLN A 275 11.49 0.41 13.84
CA GLN A 275 11.26 0.19 12.41
C GLN A 275 9.78 -0.08 12.08
N LYS A 276 9.00 -0.68 12.99
CA LYS A 276 7.55 -0.89 12.81
C LYS A 276 6.75 0.41 12.93
N ASN A 277 7.19 1.34 13.77
CA ASN A 277 6.58 2.67 13.89
C ASN A 277 6.81 3.53 12.64
N GLU A 278 7.96 3.38 11.98
CA GLU A 278 8.26 4.08 10.72
C GLU A 278 7.35 3.62 9.57
N ASP A 279 7.05 2.33 9.47
CA ASP A 279 6.13 1.79 8.47
C ASP A 279 4.72 2.35 8.62
N VAL A 280 4.19 2.37 9.85
CA VAL A 280 2.87 2.93 10.15
C VAL A 280 2.87 4.44 9.91
N ALA A 281 3.92 5.16 10.31
CA ALA A 281 4.05 6.60 10.08
C ALA A 281 4.09 6.90 8.57
N LEU A 282 4.82 6.10 7.78
CA LEU A 282 4.83 6.21 6.33
C LEU A 282 3.42 6.00 5.75
N ALA A 283 2.71 4.97 6.20
CA ALA A 283 1.35 4.71 5.76
C ALA A 283 0.42 5.89 6.07
N MET A 284 0.46 6.41 7.31
CA MET A 284 -0.39 7.52 7.76
C MET A 284 -0.22 8.81 6.94
N VAL A 285 0.95 9.04 6.34
CA VAL A 285 1.19 10.24 5.51
C VAL A 285 1.03 9.98 4.02
N SER A 286 1.07 8.71 3.60
CA SER A 286 1.09 8.33 2.17
C SER A 286 -0.23 7.78 1.66
N MET A 287 -1.12 7.29 2.55
CA MET A 287 -2.44 6.78 2.14
C MET A 287 -3.29 7.89 1.52
N ARG A 288 -4.06 7.49 0.51
CA ARG A 288 -4.88 8.38 -0.30
C ARG A 288 -6.36 7.99 -0.27
N PRO A 289 -7.25 8.90 -0.68
CA PRO A 289 -8.65 8.56 -0.89
C PRO A 289 -8.83 7.35 -1.81
N ILE A 290 -9.79 6.52 -1.48
CA ILE A 290 -10.13 5.28 -2.20
C ILE A 290 -11.28 5.60 -3.15
N PRO A 291 -11.16 5.40 -4.47
CA PRO A 291 -12.28 5.56 -5.40
C PRO A 291 -13.34 4.48 -5.16
N LEU A 292 -14.59 4.88 -5.01
CA LEU A 292 -15.70 3.95 -4.74
C LEU A 292 -16.23 3.27 -5.99
N GLY A 293 -16.15 3.90 -7.16
CA GLY A 293 -16.63 3.34 -8.41
C GLY A 293 -16.13 1.92 -8.68
N PRO A 294 -14.82 1.69 -8.71
CA PRO A 294 -14.23 0.35 -8.91
C PRO A 294 -14.69 -0.68 -7.88
N MET A 295 -14.90 -0.27 -6.64
CA MET A 295 -15.34 -1.16 -5.55
C MET A 295 -16.80 -1.58 -5.71
N MET A 296 -17.62 -0.77 -6.36
CA MET A 296 -19.05 -1.00 -6.56
C MET A 296 -19.39 -1.68 -7.89
N GLU A 297 -18.41 -1.87 -8.77
CA GLU A 297 -18.59 -2.54 -10.05
C GLU A 297 -18.64 -4.07 -9.88
N SER A 298 -19.60 -4.73 -10.55
CA SER A 298 -19.65 -6.20 -10.64
C SER A 298 -18.65 -6.70 -11.66
N LEU A 299 -17.76 -7.61 -11.27
CA LEU A 299 -16.80 -8.21 -12.18
C LEU A 299 -17.41 -9.37 -12.96
N SER A 300 -17.20 -9.36 -14.28
CA SER A 300 -17.52 -10.48 -15.14
C SER A 300 -16.29 -11.36 -15.30
N LEU A 301 -16.34 -12.56 -14.72
CA LEU A 301 -15.22 -13.50 -14.65
C LEU A 301 -15.66 -14.85 -15.22
N THR A 302 -14.93 -15.38 -16.21
CA THR A 302 -15.29 -16.64 -16.87
C THR A 302 -14.51 -17.84 -16.32
N ALA A 303 -15.11 -19.03 -16.41
CA ALA A 303 -14.42 -20.26 -16.04
C ALA A 303 -13.25 -20.58 -16.99
N GLU A 304 -13.34 -20.14 -18.24
CA GLU A 304 -12.38 -20.41 -19.31
C GLU A 304 -11.09 -19.60 -19.18
N LYS A 305 -11.14 -18.39 -18.58
CA LYS A 305 -10.03 -17.47 -18.41
C LYS A 305 -9.63 -17.35 -16.95
N TYR A 306 -10.37 -16.56 -16.18
CA TYR A 306 -10.13 -16.42 -14.74
C TYR A 306 -10.13 -17.76 -14.00
N GLY A 307 -11.12 -18.63 -14.31
CA GLY A 307 -11.25 -19.95 -13.67
C GLY A 307 -10.08 -20.90 -13.93
N LYS A 308 -9.48 -20.84 -15.13
CA LYS A 308 -8.27 -21.63 -15.48
C LYS A 308 -6.96 -21.00 -15.03
N GLY A 309 -6.97 -19.75 -14.57
CA GLY A 309 -5.79 -19.07 -14.07
C GLY A 309 -5.24 -19.75 -12.81
N ARG A 310 -3.93 -19.89 -12.75
CA ARG A 310 -3.23 -20.46 -11.59
C ARG A 310 -3.27 -19.44 -10.44
N ARG A 311 -4.15 -19.67 -9.48
CA ARG A 311 -4.42 -18.76 -8.35
C ARG A 311 -3.90 -19.35 -7.05
N PHE A 312 -3.23 -18.51 -6.25
CA PHE A 312 -2.69 -18.84 -4.94
C PHE A 312 -3.20 -17.81 -3.92
N TYR A 313 -3.45 -18.24 -2.71
CA TYR A 313 -3.93 -17.36 -1.65
C TYR A 313 -2.98 -17.37 -0.45
N ILE A 314 -2.60 -16.19 0.05
CA ILE A 314 -1.81 -16.03 1.27
C ILE A 314 -2.73 -15.40 2.32
N GLN A 315 -3.10 -16.19 3.33
CA GLN A 315 -3.93 -15.77 4.45
C GLN A 315 -3.09 -15.11 5.54
N THR A 316 -3.60 -14.00 6.09
CA THR A 316 -3.08 -13.31 7.28
C THR A 316 -3.97 -13.65 8.47
N LEU A 317 -3.39 -14.29 9.52
CA LEU A 317 -4.20 -14.93 10.56
C LEU A 317 -4.60 -14.02 11.73
N ASP A 318 -4.05 -12.81 11.77
CA ASP A 318 -4.37 -11.79 12.79
C ASP A 318 -4.86 -10.48 12.12
N ASP A 319 -5.54 -10.63 11.01
CA ASP A 319 -6.06 -9.54 10.17
C ASP A 319 -7.38 -9.02 10.72
N HIS A 320 -7.47 -7.72 10.99
CA HIS A 320 -8.67 -7.04 11.47
C HIS A 320 -9.42 -6.28 10.36
N ALA A 321 -8.81 -6.09 9.18
CA ALA A 321 -9.45 -5.43 8.06
C ALA A 321 -10.20 -6.40 7.14
N LEU A 322 -9.66 -7.59 6.97
CA LEU A 322 -10.30 -8.71 6.30
C LEU A 322 -10.08 -9.96 7.13
N SER A 323 -11.04 -10.29 8.00
CA SER A 323 -10.85 -11.35 9.00
C SER A 323 -10.46 -12.69 8.38
N PRO A 324 -9.76 -13.54 9.13
CA PRO A 324 -9.43 -14.90 8.68
C PRO A 324 -10.64 -15.69 8.22
N ASP A 325 -11.81 -15.51 8.84
CA ASP A 325 -13.05 -16.21 8.50
C ASP A 325 -13.55 -15.80 7.10
N VAL A 326 -13.50 -14.50 6.77
CA VAL A 326 -13.84 -14.01 5.42
C VAL A 326 -12.81 -14.47 4.41
N GLN A 327 -11.52 -14.46 4.73
CA GLN A 327 -10.48 -15.01 3.86
C GLN A 327 -10.70 -16.50 3.58
N GLU A 328 -11.08 -17.30 4.59
CA GLU A 328 -11.41 -18.73 4.42
C GLU A 328 -12.68 -18.93 3.57
N LYS A 329 -13.66 -18.05 3.71
CA LYS A 329 -14.85 -18.07 2.86
C LYS A 329 -14.50 -17.81 1.39
N LEU A 330 -13.68 -16.78 1.10
CA LEU A 330 -13.22 -16.48 -0.26
C LEU A 330 -12.49 -17.67 -0.90
N VAL A 331 -11.62 -18.32 -0.13
CA VAL A 331 -10.88 -19.53 -0.56
C VAL A 331 -11.85 -20.69 -0.85
N ARG A 332 -12.86 -20.88 -0.03
CA ARG A 332 -13.86 -21.94 -0.21
C ARG A 332 -14.76 -21.69 -1.43
N GLU A 333 -15.16 -20.45 -1.65
CA GLU A 333 -16.02 -20.06 -2.78
C GLU A 333 -15.28 -20.02 -4.12
N ASN A 334 -13.97 -19.72 -4.10
CA ASN A 334 -13.12 -19.65 -5.28
C ASN A 334 -11.83 -20.46 -5.05
N PRO A 335 -11.85 -21.80 -5.02
CA PRO A 335 -10.70 -22.60 -4.66
C PRO A 335 -9.47 -22.25 -5.49
N PRO A 336 -8.35 -21.78 -4.85
CA PRO A 336 -7.09 -21.57 -5.53
C PRO A 336 -6.31 -22.90 -5.64
N GLU A 337 -5.22 -22.90 -6.42
CA GLU A 337 -4.30 -24.03 -6.54
C GLU A 337 -3.56 -24.32 -5.22
N GLY A 338 -3.29 -23.28 -4.41
CA GLY A 338 -2.61 -23.42 -3.13
C GLY A 338 -2.97 -22.31 -2.14
N VAL A 339 -2.94 -22.64 -0.85
CA VAL A 339 -3.20 -21.71 0.25
C VAL A 339 -2.02 -21.71 1.21
N PHE A 340 -1.52 -20.52 1.53
CA PHE A 340 -0.41 -20.28 2.43
C PHE A 340 -0.92 -19.44 3.61
N LYS A 341 -0.31 -19.58 4.79
CA LYS A 341 -0.76 -18.90 6.01
C LYS A 341 0.40 -18.14 6.67
N ILE A 342 0.16 -16.90 7.08
CA ILE A 342 1.11 -16.10 7.84
C ILE A 342 0.54 -15.83 9.23
N LYS A 343 1.09 -16.51 10.26
CA LYS A 343 0.74 -16.31 11.67
C LYS A 343 1.35 -15.01 12.19
N GLY A 344 0.61 -14.31 13.03
CA GLY A 344 1.05 -13.05 13.64
C GLY A 344 1.14 -11.91 12.64
N SER A 345 0.46 -12.00 11.50
CA SER A 345 0.36 -10.96 10.50
C SER A 345 -1.00 -10.28 10.57
N ASP A 346 -0.97 -8.96 10.62
CA ASP A 346 -2.12 -8.10 10.34
C ASP A 346 -2.41 -8.03 8.83
N HIS A 347 -3.28 -7.10 8.45
CA HIS A 347 -3.65 -6.86 7.05
C HIS A 347 -2.48 -6.47 6.15
N CYS A 348 -1.36 -6.00 6.72
CA CYS A 348 -0.19 -5.51 6.00
C CYS A 348 1.05 -6.41 6.20
N PRO A 349 1.07 -7.66 5.66
CA PRO A 349 2.17 -8.60 5.85
C PRO A 349 3.51 -8.08 5.31
N PHE A 350 3.49 -7.18 4.35
CA PHE A 350 4.69 -6.50 3.83
C PHE A 350 5.36 -5.59 4.89
N PHE A 351 4.64 -5.20 5.96
CA PHE A 351 5.17 -4.48 7.11
C PHE A 351 5.35 -5.39 8.32
N SER A 352 4.31 -6.13 8.70
CA SER A 352 4.31 -6.93 9.91
C SER A 352 5.17 -8.19 9.80
N LYS A 353 5.18 -8.86 8.66
CA LYS A 353 5.86 -10.16 8.43
C LYS A 353 6.53 -10.23 7.04
N PRO A 354 7.37 -9.27 6.65
CA PRO A 354 7.93 -9.20 5.29
C PRO A 354 8.71 -10.45 4.88
N GLN A 355 9.48 -11.07 5.81
CA GLN A 355 10.23 -12.29 5.52
C GLN A 355 9.32 -13.51 5.30
N SER A 356 8.20 -13.61 6.04
CA SER A 356 7.22 -14.68 5.84
C SER A 356 6.48 -14.52 4.52
N LEU A 357 6.12 -13.28 4.16
CA LEU A 357 5.53 -12.97 2.86
C LEU A 357 6.51 -13.33 1.73
N HIS A 358 7.75 -12.89 1.82
CA HIS A 358 8.80 -13.20 0.85
C HIS A 358 8.99 -14.72 0.69
N LYS A 359 9.08 -15.48 1.81
CA LYS A 359 9.19 -16.93 1.76
C LYS A 359 8.05 -17.57 0.99
N ASN A 360 6.79 -17.17 1.27
CA ASN A 360 5.64 -17.71 0.57
C ASN A 360 5.64 -17.36 -0.92
N LEU A 361 6.04 -16.13 -1.29
CA LEU A 361 6.17 -15.73 -2.69
C LEU A 361 7.22 -16.54 -3.43
N LEU A 362 8.37 -16.84 -2.79
CA LEU A 362 9.39 -17.71 -3.37
C LEU A 362 8.89 -19.15 -3.55
N GLU A 363 8.21 -19.70 -2.54
CA GLU A 363 7.65 -21.05 -2.60
C GLU A 363 6.62 -21.15 -3.73
N ILE A 364 5.72 -20.18 -3.87
CA ILE A 364 4.76 -20.13 -4.99
C ILE A 364 5.49 -20.00 -6.34
N ALA A 365 6.55 -19.20 -6.43
CA ALA A 365 7.30 -19.04 -7.68
C ALA A 365 7.93 -20.36 -8.17
N GLN A 366 8.37 -21.20 -7.23
CA GLN A 366 8.99 -22.50 -7.52
C GLN A 366 7.99 -23.58 -7.95
N ILE A 367 6.71 -23.45 -7.67
CA ILE A 367 5.68 -24.39 -8.14
C ILE A 367 5.74 -24.43 -9.68
N PRO A 368 5.92 -25.59 -10.31
CA PRO A 368 6.17 -25.73 -11.75
C PRO A 368 5.12 -25.09 -12.64
#